data_4a22f82e22d39b4ad9ab5ee30033c589
#
_entry.id   4a22f82e22d39b4ad9ab5ee30033c589
#
_cell.length_a   1.000
_cell.length_b   1.000
_cell.length_c   1.000
_cell.angle_alpha   90.00
_cell.angle_beta   90.00
_cell.angle_gamma   90.00
#
_symmetry.space_group_name_H-M   'P 1'
#
loop_
_entity.id
_entity.type
_entity.pdbx_description
1 polymer ?
#
loop_
_entity_poly.entity_id
_entity_poly.type
_entity_poly.pdbx_seq_one_letter_code
_entity_poly.pdbx_strand_id
1 'polypeptide(L)'
;MQIGMIGLGKMGGNMAERLRRAGHDVVGYTHSPGKGDVDSLAELKERLSAPRTAWIMVPAGDPTRQTITELNGLFEPGDLVIDGGNSHYTEDQEHAKMLGEAGIHFVDAGVSGGVWGLQNGYGLMVGGDDTDVSRVMPIFQALKPEGEFGFVHAGKVGAGHFAKMVHNGIEYGIMQAYAEGYELLAATDVVTDVAGAFCSWRGGTVIRSWLLDLLCKALTEDPGLEKIRGVAQDSGEGRWTVQAAIDHAVPMPVISAALFARFASRQEDSPAMKVVAALRNQFGGHAVTASGTDASNTDGHPVP
;
A
#
# COMPACT_ATOMS: atom_id res chain seq x y z
N MET A 1 0.26 -27.75 -1.78
CA MET A 1 -1.19 -27.48 -1.58
C MET A 1 -1.78 -26.98 -2.87
N GLN A 2 -3.07 -27.23 -3.10
CA GLN A 2 -3.82 -26.58 -4.18
C GLN A 2 -4.45 -25.29 -3.69
N ILE A 3 -4.50 -24.25 -4.55
CA ILE A 3 -5.06 -22.94 -4.22
C ILE A 3 -5.58 -22.24 -5.49
N GLY A 4 -6.73 -21.58 -5.39
CA GLY A 4 -7.23 -20.65 -6.38
C GLY A 4 -6.62 -19.26 -6.20
N MET A 5 -6.09 -18.66 -7.26
CA MET A 5 -5.62 -17.26 -7.25
C MET A 5 -6.57 -16.40 -8.08
N ILE A 6 -7.31 -15.52 -7.42
CA ILE A 6 -8.31 -14.64 -8.04
C ILE A 6 -7.75 -13.25 -8.23
N GLY A 7 -7.58 -12.83 -9.48
CA GLY A 7 -6.92 -11.58 -9.83
C GLY A 7 -5.45 -11.78 -10.18
N LEU A 8 -5.16 -11.91 -11.48
CA LEU A 8 -3.81 -12.15 -12.03
C LEU A 8 -3.16 -10.85 -12.55
N GLY A 9 -3.38 -9.74 -11.84
CA GLY A 9 -2.64 -8.50 -12.07
C GLY A 9 -1.16 -8.63 -11.70
N LYS A 10 -0.42 -7.51 -11.67
CA LYS A 10 1.04 -7.53 -11.37
C LYS A 10 1.36 -8.26 -10.07
N MET A 11 0.60 -8.03 -9.00
CA MET A 11 0.83 -8.68 -7.71
C MET A 11 0.37 -10.13 -7.72
N GLY A 12 -0.92 -10.38 -8.00
CA GLY A 12 -1.48 -11.74 -7.95
C GLY A 12 -0.83 -12.70 -8.95
N GLY A 13 -0.48 -12.23 -10.16
CA GLY A 13 0.27 -13.03 -11.12
C GLY A 13 1.66 -13.42 -10.61
N ASN A 14 2.40 -12.47 -10.02
CA ASN A 14 3.69 -12.74 -9.41
C ASN A 14 3.59 -13.68 -8.20
N MET A 15 2.56 -13.55 -7.39
CA MET A 15 2.30 -14.46 -6.26
C MET A 15 1.96 -15.87 -6.74
N ALA A 16 1.10 -15.99 -7.75
CA ALA A 16 0.77 -17.29 -8.37
C ALA A 16 2.03 -17.97 -8.91
N GLU A 17 2.87 -17.24 -9.61
CA GLU A 17 4.15 -17.75 -10.15
C GLU A 17 5.09 -18.18 -9.02
N ARG A 18 5.23 -17.38 -7.95
CA ARG A 18 6.08 -17.73 -6.81
C ARG A 18 5.59 -19.00 -6.11
N LEU A 19 4.28 -19.14 -5.95
CA LEU A 19 3.65 -20.35 -5.38
C LEU A 19 3.89 -21.59 -6.27
N ARG A 20 3.75 -21.45 -7.60
CA ARG A 20 4.04 -22.55 -8.53
C ARG A 20 5.50 -22.98 -8.45
N ARG A 21 6.45 -22.04 -8.36
CA ARG A 21 7.89 -22.34 -8.17
C ARG A 21 8.16 -23.06 -6.85
N ALA A 22 7.37 -22.80 -5.82
CA ALA A 22 7.44 -23.50 -4.54
C ALA A 22 6.72 -24.86 -4.54
N GLY A 23 6.20 -25.32 -5.68
CA GLY A 23 5.55 -26.63 -5.83
C GLY A 23 4.09 -26.67 -5.42
N HIS A 24 3.41 -25.53 -5.31
CA HIS A 24 1.98 -25.46 -5.10
C HIS A 24 1.20 -25.59 -6.42
N ASP A 25 0.05 -26.23 -6.39
CA ASP A 25 -0.88 -26.30 -7.52
C ASP A 25 -1.79 -25.07 -7.51
N VAL A 26 -1.54 -24.12 -8.42
CA VAL A 26 -2.23 -22.83 -8.46
C VAL A 26 -3.13 -22.77 -9.67
N VAL A 27 -4.44 -22.64 -9.43
CA VAL A 27 -5.45 -22.39 -10.47
C VAL A 27 -5.78 -20.90 -10.47
N GLY A 28 -5.41 -20.20 -11.55
CA GLY A 28 -5.57 -18.75 -11.65
C GLY A 28 -6.85 -18.34 -12.38
N TYR A 29 -7.57 -17.39 -11.81
CA TYR A 29 -8.72 -16.72 -12.43
C TYR A 29 -8.52 -15.21 -12.53
N THR A 30 -8.94 -14.62 -13.63
CA THR A 30 -9.01 -13.17 -13.82
C THR A 30 -10.14 -12.80 -14.78
N HIS A 31 -10.72 -11.62 -14.61
CA HIS A 31 -11.76 -11.09 -15.51
C HIS A 31 -11.29 -10.85 -16.96
N SER A 32 -9.97 -10.84 -17.22
CA SER A 32 -9.44 -10.69 -18.57
C SER A 32 -9.51 -12.04 -19.30
N PRO A 33 -10.33 -12.19 -20.35
CA PRO A 33 -10.50 -13.47 -21.04
C PRO A 33 -9.20 -14.06 -21.54
N GLY A 34 -9.00 -15.37 -21.36
CA GLY A 34 -7.84 -16.13 -21.85
C GLY A 34 -6.52 -15.84 -21.13
N LYS A 35 -6.56 -15.13 -19.97
CA LYS A 35 -5.36 -14.87 -19.15
C LYS A 35 -5.32 -15.68 -17.86
N GLY A 36 -6.38 -16.40 -17.54
CA GLY A 36 -6.46 -17.34 -16.42
C GLY A 36 -6.36 -18.77 -16.87
N ASP A 37 -6.29 -19.68 -15.90
CA ASP A 37 -6.41 -21.12 -16.12
C ASP A 37 -7.88 -21.55 -16.24
N VAL A 38 -8.80 -20.67 -15.83
CA VAL A 38 -10.27 -20.82 -15.86
C VAL A 38 -10.92 -19.48 -16.22
N ASP A 39 -12.16 -19.51 -16.74
CA ASP A 39 -12.87 -18.34 -17.22
C ASP A 39 -13.98 -17.85 -16.25
N SER A 40 -14.21 -18.54 -15.12
CA SER A 40 -15.20 -18.14 -14.11
C SER A 40 -14.84 -18.64 -12.71
N LEU A 41 -15.44 -18.01 -11.67
CA LEU A 41 -15.30 -18.50 -10.28
C LEU A 41 -16.01 -19.85 -10.09
N ALA A 42 -17.07 -20.12 -10.84
CA ALA A 42 -17.71 -21.45 -10.82
C ALA A 42 -16.76 -22.53 -11.36
N GLU A 43 -16.07 -22.27 -12.48
CA GLU A 43 -15.07 -23.18 -13.00
C GLU A 43 -13.86 -23.31 -12.05
N LEU A 44 -13.45 -22.22 -11.39
CA LEU A 44 -12.42 -22.26 -10.36
C LEU A 44 -12.82 -23.23 -9.24
N LYS A 45 -14.05 -23.13 -8.73
CA LYS A 45 -14.58 -24.03 -7.72
C LYS A 45 -14.50 -25.50 -8.16
N GLU A 46 -14.90 -25.81 -9.41
CA GLU A 46 -14.86 -27.19 -9.94
C GLU A 46 -13.41 -27.74 -10.09
N ARG A 47 -12.45 -26.88 -10.33
CA ARG A 47 -11.04 -27.24 -10.48
C ARG A 47 -10.34 -27.46 -9.13
N LEU A 48 -10.87 -26.89 -8.06
CA LEU A 48 -10.31 -27.00 -6.71
C LEU A 48 -10.90 -28.19 -5.95
N SER A 49 -10.03 -28.94 -5.29
CA SER A 49 -10.43 -30.04 -4.41
C SER A 49 -10.90 -29.52 -3.06
N ALA A 50 -12.02 -30.01 -2.56
CA ALA A 50 -12.52 -29.68 -1.21
C ALA A 50 -11.63 -30.32 -0.10
N PRO A 51 -11.45 -29.64 1.04
CA PRO A 51 -11.87 -28.27 1.31
C PRO A 51 -11.00 -27.28 0.56
N ARG A 52 -11.66 -26.39 -0.21
CA ARG A 52 -11.00 -25.46 -1.14
C ARG A 52 -10.32 -24.33 -0.41
N THR A 53 -9.32 -23.74 -1.07
CA THR A 53 -8.71 -22.49 -0.61
C THR A 53 -8.61 -21.54 -1.80
N ALA A 54 -9.08 -20.29 -1.66
CA ALA A 54 -8.95 -19.25 -2.66
C ALA A 54 -8.31 -18.00 -2.06
N TRP A 55 -7.38 -17.40 -2.81
CA TRP A 55 -6.73 -16.15 -2.48
C TRP A 55 -7.19 -15.05 -3.44
N ILE A 56 -7.70 -13.95 -2.91
CA ILE A 56 -8.21 -12.79 -3.66
C ILE A 56 -7.12 -11.72 -3.75
N MET A 57 -6.85 -11.25 -4.98
CA MET A 57 -5.92 -10.16 -5.31
C MET A 57 -6.54 -9.20 -6.31
N VAL A 58 -7.78 -8.81 -6.08
CA VAL A 58 -8.51 -7.82 -6.88
C VAL A 58 -8.44 -6.43 -6.23
N PRO A 59 -8.78 -5.33 -6.93
CA PRO A 59 -8.85 -4.01 -6.34
C PRO A 59 -9.82 -3.97 -5.15
N ALA A 60 -9.44 -3.23 -4.11
CA ALA A 60 -10.27 -3.04 -2.90
C ALA A 60 -11.63 -2.40 -3.21
N GLY A 61 -12.58 -2.56 -2.31
CA GLY A 61 -13.94 -2.02 -2.42
C GLY A 61 -14.86 -2.93 -3.22
N ASP A 62 -15.64 -2.39 -4.17
CA ASP A 62 -16.66 -3.15 -4.91
C ASP A 62 -16.15 -4.43 -5.58
N PRO A 63 -14.98 -4.45 -6.26
CA PRO A 63 -14.48 -5.69 -6.84
C PRO A 63 -14.25 -6.80 -5.81
N THR A 64 -13.69 -6.48 -4.64
CA THR A 64 -13.49 -7.45 -3.55
C THR A 64 -14.83 -7.92 -2.98
N ARG A 65 -15.75 -7.00 -2.67
CA ARG A 65 -17.08 -7.34 -2.15
C ARG A 65 -17.86 -8.25 -3.09
N GLN A 66 -17.86 -7.95 -4.39
CA GLN A 66 -18.51 -8.77 -5.41
C GLN A 66 -17.91 -10.18 -5.51
N THR A 67 -16.58 -10.26 -5.52
CA THR A 67 -15.87 -11.55 -5.56
C THR A 67 -16.19 -12.40 -4.33
N ILE A 68 -16.16 -11.83 -3.13
CA ILE A 68 -16.48 -12.54 -1.89
C ILE A 68 -17.94 -12.98 -1.86
N THR A 69 -18.86 -12.13 -2.31
CA THR A 69 -20.30 -12.46 -2.40
C THR A 69 -20.53 -13.62 -3.37
N GLU A 70 -19.86 -13.64 -4.51
CA GLU A 70 -19.97 -14.74 -5.47
C GLU A 70 -19.40 -16.04 -4.90
N LEU A 71 -18.24 -15.98 -4.25
CA LEU A 71 -17.66 -17.14 -3.56
C LEU A 71 -18.54 -17.65 -2.44
N ASN A 72 -19.24 -16.81 -1.70
CA ASN A 72 -20.20 -17.20 -0.68
C ASN A 72 -21.36 -18.04 -1.26
N GLY A 73 -21.75 -17.76 -2.51
CA GLY A 73 -22.77 -18.56 -3.20
C GLY A 73 -22.24 -19.84 -3.85
N LEU A 74 -20.95 -19.97 -4.03
CA LEU A 74 -20.29 -21.09 -4.73
C LEU A 74 -19.62 -22.08 -3.80
N PHE A 75 -18.91 -21.59 -2.77
CA PHE A 75 -18.11 -22.39 -1.86
C PHE A 75 -19.00 -23.12 -0.84
N GLU A 76 -18.44 -24.14 -0.20
CA GLU A 76 -19.12 -25.06 0.69
C GLU A 76 -18.52 -24.96 2.11
N PRO A 77 -19.25 -25.41 3.15
CA PRO A 77 -18.72 -25.45 4.51
C PRO A 77 -17.36 -26.14 4.58
N GLY A 78 -16.40 -25.49 5.26
CA GLY A 78 -15.03 -25.93 5.39
C GLY A 78 -14.06 -25.37 4.32
N ASP A 79 -14.57 -24.74 3.26
CA ASP A 79 -13.73 -23.98 2.33
C ASP A 79 -13.16 -22.73 3.00
N LEU A 80 -12.09 -22.14 2.44
CA LEU A 80 -11.40 -20.99 3.02
C LEU A 80 -11.13 -19.92 1.95
N VAL A 81 -11.47 -18.68 2.27
CA VAL A 81 -11.18 -17.50 1.48
C VAL A 81 -10.10 -16.66 2.17
N ILE A 82 -9.08 -16.26 1.43
CA ILE A 82 -8.04 -15.33 1.87
C ILE A 82 -8.20 -14.04 1.09
N ASP A 83 -8.47 -12.92 1.75
CA ASP A 83 -8.40 -11.60 1.14
C ASP A 83 -6.98 -11.04 1.28
N GLY A 84 -6.25 -10.95 0.17
CA GLY A 84 -4.90 -10.40 0.09
C GLY A 84 -4.85 -9.06 -0.64
N GLY A 85 -6.00 -8.43 -0.87
CA GLY A 85 -6.11 -7.10 -1.45
C GLY A 85 -5.64 -5.99 -0.50
N ASN A 86 -5.96 -4.75 -0.85
CA ASN A 86 -5.78 -3.59 0.02
C ASN A 86 -7.10 -3.21 0.70
N SER A 87 -7.79 -4.18 1.28
CA SER A 87 -9.11 -3.99 1.88
C SER A 87 -9.03 -3.21 3.19
N HIS A 88 -10.12 -2.53 3.53
CA HIS A 88 -10.25 -1.89 4.82
C HIS A 88 -10.59 -2.95 5.87
N TYR A 89 -9.87 -2.98 6.99
CA TYR A 89 -9.99 -4.01 8.03
C TYR A 89 -11.41 -4.20 8.61
N THR A 90 -12.26 -3.17 8.55
CA THR A 90 -13.66 -3.28 8.98
C THR A 90 -14.50 -4.10 7.99
N GLU A 91 -14.20 -4.02 6.68
CA GLU A 91 -14.86 -4.83 5.66
C GLU A 91 -14.52 -6.32 5.84
N ASP A 92 -13.30 -6.66 6.30
CA ASP A 92 -12.91 -8.04 6.60
C ASP A 92 -13.82 -8.68 7.64
N GLN A 93 -14.18 -7.93 8.70
CA GLN A 93 -15.06 -8.42 9.75
C GLN A 93 -16.48 -8.71 9.23
N GLU A 94 -16.97 -7.86 8.31
CA GLU A 94 -18.26 -8.06 7.65
C GLU A 94 -18.22 -9.28 6.72
N HIS A 95 -17.16 -9.41 5.93
CA HIS A 95 -16.94 -10.54 5.03
C HIS A 95 -16.82 -11.87 5.80
N ALA A 96 -16.02 -11.89 6.86
CA ALA A 96 -15.88 -13.09 7.70
C ALA A 96 -17.19 -13.53 8.35
N LYS A 97 -18.01 -12.56 8.79
CA LYS A 97 -19.35 -12.87 9.34
C LYS A 97 -20.24 -13.50 8.27
N MET A 98 -20.32 -12.89 7.09
CA MET A 98 -21.15 -13.37 5.99
C MET A 98 -20.74 -14.78 5.54
N LEU A 99 -19.44 -15.01 5.34
CA LEU A 99 -18.90 -16.32 4.95
C LEU A 99 -19.09 -17.37 6.06
N GLY A 100 -18.90 -16.97 7.32
CA GLY A 100 -19.08 -17.84 8.47
C GLY A 100 -20.51 -18.35 8.65
N GLU A 101 -21.54 -17.58 8.25
CA GLU A 101 -22.94 -18.03 8.23
C GLU A 101 -23.15 -19.19 7.24
N ALA A 102 -22.33 -19.28 6.19
CA ALA A 102 -22.29 -20.41 5.25
C ALA A 102 -21.28 -21.50 5.63
N GLY A 103 -20.60 -21.38 6.77
CA GLY A 103 -19.57 -22.33 7.21
C GLY A 103 -18.25 -22.20 6.43
N ILE A 104 -18.03 -21.09 5.73
CA ILE A 104 -16.80 -20.80 4.99
C ILE A 104 -15.87 -19.99 5.88
N HIS A 105 -14.60 -20.38 5.91
CA HIS A 105 -13.56 -19.73 6.69
C HIS A 105 -13.00 -18.50 5.99
N PHE A 106 -12.49 -17.54 6.76
CA PHE A 106 -11.93 -16.30 6.23
C PHE A 106 -10.63 -15.91 6.92
N VAL A 107 -9.66 -15.44 6.13
CA VAL A 107 -8.38 -14.90 6.56
C VAL A 107 -8.12 -13.60 5.79
N ASP A 108 -7.71 -12.55 6.46
CA ASP A 108 -7.19 -11.33 5.83
C ASP A 108 -5.67 -11.34 5.80
N ALA A 109 -5.09 -10.90 4.70
CA ALA A 109 -3.65 -10.92 4.50
C ALA A 109 -3.16 -9.60 3.89
N GLY A 110 -2.67 -8.71 4.72
CA GLY A 110 -1.94 -7.52 4.28
C GLY A 110 -0.62 -7.91 3.61
N VAL A 111 -0.47 -7.57 2.34
CA VAL A 111 0.71 -7.93 1.52
C VAL A 111 1.53 -6.69 1.20
N SER A 112 2.83 -6.72 1.49
CA SER A 112 3.81 -5.69 1.12
C SER A 112 4.96 -6.32 0.33
N GLY A 113 5.60 -5.56 -0.58
CA GLY A 113 6.72 -6.03 -1.42
C GLY A 113 6.58 -5.65 -2.90
N GLY A 114 5.39 -5.23 -3.33
CA GLY A 114 5.13 -4.70 -4.67
C GLY A 114 5.57 -5.64 -5.79
N VAL A 115 6.08 -5.07 -6.87
CA VAL A 115 6.54 -5.84 -8.06
C VAL A 115 7.79 -6.67 -7.79
N TRP A 116 8.54 -6.37 -6.74
CA TRP A 116 9.78 -7.07 -6.37
C TRP A 116 9.51 -8.36 -5.59
N GLY A 117 8.28 -8.56 -5.12
CA GLY A 117 7.91 -9.73 -4.31
C GLY A 117 8.10 -11.07 -5.00
N LEU A 118 8.05 -11.13 -6.34
CA LEU A 118 8.37 -12.37 -7.07
C LEU A 118 9.77 -12.88 -6.75
N GLN A 119 10.74 -11.97 -6.66
CA GLN A 119 12.14 -12.31 -6.42
C GLN A 119 12.47 -12.34 -4.93
N ASN A 120 12.02 -11.34 -4.18
CA ASN A 120 12.45 -11.10 -2.81
C ASN A 120 11.50 -11.69 -1.75
N GLY A 121 10.30 -12.15 -2.16
CA GLY A 121 9.21 -12.49 -1.25
C GLY A 121 8.39 -11.29 -0.82
N TYR A 122 7.28 -11.56 -0.13
CA TYR A 122 6.32 -10.57 0.34
C TYR A 122 6.31 -10.52 1.86
N GLY A 123 6.30 -9.33 2.44
CA GLY A 123 5.96 -9.14 3.84
C GLY A 123 4.47 -9.38 4.03
N LEU A 124 4.12 -10.29 4.95
CA LEU A 124 2.76 -10.76 5.18
C LEU A 124 2.34 -10.47 6.62
N MET A 125 1.26 -9.75 6.79
CA MET A 125 0.58 -9.50 8.06
C MET A 125 -0.81 -10.13 7.96
N VAL A 126 -1.09 -11.14 8.77
CA VAL A 126 -2.26 -12.00 8.59
C VAL A 126 -3.17 -11.92 9.79
N GLY A 127 -4.48 -11.83 9.55
CA GLY A 127 -5.54 -11.91 10.55
C GLY A 127 -6.47 -13.10 10.26
N GLY A 128 -6.92 -13.78 11.32
CA GLY A 128 -7.81 -14.93 11.21
C GLY A 128 -7.76 -15.82 12.44
N ASP A 129 -8.55 -16.87 12.45
CA ASP A 129 -8.46 -17.89 13.51
C ASP A 129 -7.20 -18.72 13.37
N ASP A 130 -6.60 -19.14 14.50
CA ASP A 130 -5.33 -19.89 14.56
C ASP A 130 -5.35 -21.16 13.69
N THR A 131 -6.48 -21.85 13.65
CA THR A 131 -6.67 -23.07 12.86
C THR A 131 -6.63 -22.79 11.38
N ASP A 132 -7.27 -21.72 10.93
CA ASP A 132 -7.34 -21.31 9.53
C ASP A 132 -6.00 -20.81 9.01
N VAL A 133 -5.33 -19.95 9.79
CA VAL A 133 -3.98 -19.49 9.48
C VAL A 133 -3.00 -20.65 9.44
N SER A 134 -3.07 -21.59 10.41
CA SER A 134 -2.20 -22.77 10.43
C SER A 134 -2.43 -23.69 9.24
N ARG A 135 -3.68 -23.84 8.78
CA ARG A 135 -4.04 -24.65 7.61
C ARG A 135 -3.33 -24.18 6.34
N VAL A 136 -3.21 -22.87 6.16
CA VAL A 136 -2.61 -22.26 4.96
C VAL A 136 -1.18 -21.77 5.17
N MET A 137 -0.57 -22.09 6.30
CA MET A 137 0.82 -21.73 6.60
C MET A 137 1.82 -22.08 5.48
N PRO A 138 1.73 -23.24 4.78
CA PRO A 138 2.63 -23.55 3.67
C PRO A 138 2.58 -22.51 2.54
N ILE A 139 1.41 -21.89 2.29
CA ILE A 139 1.23 -20.82 1.31
C ILE A 139 1.99 -19.55 1.76
N PHE A 140 1.82 -19.15 3.03
CA PHE A 140 2.52 -18.00 3.59
C PHE A 140 4.04 -18.21 3.59
N GLN A 141 4.52 -19.40 3.93
CA GLN A 141 5.95 -19.72 3.90
C GLN A 141 6.55 -19.66 2.49
N ALA A 142 5.79 -20.03 1.47
CA ALA A 142 6.23 -19.94 0.08
C ALA A 142 6.26 -18.48 -0.42
N LEU A 143 5.35 -17.64 0.07
CA LEU A 143 5.24 -16.25 -0.34
C LEU A 143 6.21 -15.32 0.38
N LYS A 144 6.50 -15.52 1.66
CA LYS A 144 7.39 -14.65 2.43
C LYS A 144 8.84 -14.68 1.92
N PRO A 145 9.68 -13.70 2.29
CA PRO A 145 11.12 -13.80 2.11
C PRO A 145 11.71 -15.03 2.80
N GLU A 146 12.87 -15.46 2.33
CA GLU A 146 13.64 -16.50 3.02
C GLU A 146 14.08 -16.03 4.42
N GLY A 147 14.26 -16.97 5.33
CA GLY A 147 14.69 -16.69 6.71
C GLY A 147 13.52 -16.51 7.69
N GLU A 148 13.81 -15.90 8.82
CA GLU A 148 12.92 -15.81 9.98
C GLU A 148 11.81 -14.77 9.81
N PHE A 149 12.13 -13.64 9.19
CA PHE A 149 11.23 -12.48 9.10
C PHE A 149 10.30 -12.52 7.88
N GLY A 150 9.36 -11.58 7.82
CA GLY A 150 8.47 -11.37 6.68
C GLY A 150 7.08 -11.99 6.82
N PHE A 151 6.77 -12.62 7.96
CA PHE A 151 5.42 -13.13 8.27
C PHE A 151 5.06 -12.86 9.73
N VAL A 152 3.81 -12.48 9.96
CA VAL A 152 3.22 -12.42 11.30
C VAL A 152 1.74 -12.80 11.25
N HIS A 153 1.27 -13.64 12.14
CA HIS A 153 -0.13 -13.75 12.49
C HIS A 153 -0.42 -12.67 13.52
N ALA A 154 -1.04 -11.57 13.07
CA ALA A 154 -1.19 -10.33 13.82
C ALA A 154 -2.36 -10.37 14.81
N GLY A 155 -3.27 -11.30 14.65
CA GLY A 155 -4.44 -11.46 15.49
C GLY A 155 -5.65 -12.02 14.74
N LYS A 156 -6.85 -11.72 15.24
CA LYS A 156 -8.10 -12.14 14.63
C LYS A 156 -8.36 -11.43 13.31
N VAL A 157 -9.43 -11.81 12.62
CA VAL A 157 -9.86 -11.20 11.35
C VAL A 157 -9.84 -9.67 11.41
N GLY A 158 -9.26 -9.05 10.40
CA GLY A 158 -8.99 -7.61 10.26
C GLY A 158 -7.62 -7.19 10.79
N ALA A 159 -6.94 -8.01 11.61
CA ALA A 159 -5.65 -7.64 12.20
C ALA A 159 -4.53 -7.53 11.16
N GLY A 160 -4.56 -8.35 10.11
CA GLY A 160 -3.58 -8.31 9.02
C GLY A 160 -3.67 -7.02 8.23
N HIS A 161 -4.86 -6.69 7.72
CA HIS A 161 -5.09 -5.43 6.99
C HIS A 161 -4.90 -4.20 7.88
N PHE A 162 -5.28 -4.25 9.16
CA PHE A 162 -5.00 -3.15 10.10
C PHE A 162 -3.49 -2.92 10.25
N ALA A 163 -2.72 -3.98 10.49
CA ALA A 163 -1.27 -3.89 10.62
C ALA A 163 -0.63 -3.36 9.32
N LYS A 164 -1.11 -3.84 8.16
CA LYS A 164 -0.64 -3.39 6.85
C LYS A 164 -1.01 -1.91 6.59
N MET A 165 -2.17 -1.47 6.98
CA MET A 165 -2.61 -0.07 6.89
C MET A 165 -1.67 0.85 7.68
N VAL A 166 -1.33 0.47 8.93
CA VAL A 166 -0.38 1.23 9.76
C VAL A 166 1.03 1.22 9.15
N HIS A 167 1.48 0.07 8.62
CA HIS A 167 2.73 -0.01 7.86
C HIS A 167 2.78 1.03 6.73
N ASN A 168 1.72 1.15 5.95
CA ASN A 168 1.66 2.13 4.85
C ASN A 168 1.62 3.57 5.36
N GLY A 169 0.98 3.84 6.50
CA GLY A 169 1.05 5.14 7.15
C GLY A 169 2.49 5.52 7.53
N ILE A 170 3.24 4.58 8.11
CA ILE A 170 4.67 4.76 8.43
C ILE A 170 5.48 5.01 7.15
N GLU A 171 5.21 4.25 6.09
CA GLU A 171 5.85 4.43 4.78
C GLU A 171 5.65 5.86 4.25
N TYR A 172 4.46 6.45 4.38
CA TYR A 172 4.20 7.85 4.02
C TYR A 172 5.11 8.81 4.80
N GLY A 173 5.23 8.63 6.12
CA GLY A 173 6.08 9.46 6.96
C GLY A 173 7.56 9.38 6.58
N ILE A 174 8.08 8.17 6.32
CA ILE A 174 9.46 7.97 5.90
C ILE A 174 9.73 8.62 4.53
N MET A 175 8.85 8.41 3.56
CA MET A 175 8.98 9.04 2.24
C MET A 175 8.96 10.56 2.33
N GLN A 176 8.09 11.13 3.17
CA GLN A 176 8.01 12.58 3.37
C GLN A 176 9.28 13.12 4.01
N ALA A 177 9.84 12.44 5.01
CA ALA A 177 11.09 12.84 5.66
C ALA A 177 12.27 12.85 4.67
N TYR A 178 12.36 11.85 3.79
CA TYR A 178 13.38 11.86 2.72
C TYR A 178 13.15 12.98 1.71
N ALA A 179 11.89 13.26 1.35
CA ALA A 179 11.55 14.32 0.40
C ALA A 179 11.92 15.71 0.93
N GLU A 180 11.59 16.00 2.19
CA GLU A 180 11.97 17.27 2.85
C GLU A 180 13.48 17.42 2.97
N GLY A 181 14.18 16.33 3.32
CA GLY A 181 15.65 16.32 3.36
C GLY A 181 16.27 16.57 1.99
N TYR A 182 15.71 15.97 0.93
CA TYR A 182 16.15 16.20 -0.45
C TYR A 182 15.96 17.68 -0.84
N GLU A 183 14.78 18.23 -0.61
CA GLU A 183 14.46 19.63 -0.94
C GLU A 183 15.39 20.60 -0.23
N LEU A 184 15.66 20.39 1.06
CA LEU A 184 16.58 21.23 1.84
C LEU A 184 18.02 21.17 1.29
N LEU A 185 18.52 19.97 0.98
CA LEU A 185 19.86 19.84 0.39
C LEU A 185 19.96 20.46 -1.00
N ALA A 186 18.93 20.34 -1.81
CA ALA A 186 18.86 20.91 -3.16
C ALA A 186 18.70 22.45 -3.15
N ALA A 187 18.14 23.02 -2.09
CA ALA A 187 17.95 24.46 -1.94
C ALA A 187 19.21 25.24 -1.53
N THR A 188 20.35 24.57 -1.35
CA THR A 188 21.59 25.19 -0.87
C THR A 188 22.79 24.78 -1.73
N ASP A 189 23.75 25.71 -1.90
CA ASP A 189 25.02 25.45 -2.59
C ASP A 189 26.06 24.72 -1.71
N VAL A 190 25.73 24.43 -0.47
CA VAL A 190 26.66 23.78 0.50
C VAL A 190 26.92 22.32 0.09
N VAL A 191 25.88 21.64 -0.43
CA VAL A 191 25.99 20.26 -0.89
C VAL A 191 25.83 20.22 -2.41
N THR A 192 26.92 19.94 -3.11
CA THR A 192 26.95 19.92 -4.58
C THR A 192 26.59 18.56 -5.17
N ASP A 193 26.61 17.48 -4.38
CA ASP A 193 26.24 16.12 -4.77
C ASP A 193 25.15 15.57 -3.83
N VAL A 194 23.93 16.01 -4.06
CA VAL A 194 22.75 15.57 -3.28
C VAL A 194 22.47 14.07 -3.49
N ALA A 195 22.60 13.58 -4.71
CA ALA A 195 22.40 12.17 -5.02
C ALA A 195 23.43 11.29 -4.32
N GLY A 196 24.71 11.68 -4.37
CA GLY A 196 25.78 10.98 -3.66
C GLY A 196 25.59 10.99 -2.15
N ALA A 197 25.10 12.10 -1.57
CA ALA A 197 24.77 12.17 -0.13
C ALA A 197 23.73 11.10 0.24
N PHE A 198 22.58 11.03 -0.44
CA PHE A 198 21.57 10.01 -0.19
C PHE A 198 22.10 8.59 -0.38
N CYS A 199 22.86 8.36 -1.45
CA CYS A 199 23.44 7.04 -1.72
C CYS A 199 24.45 6.61 -0.65
N SER A 200 25.21 7.56 -0.07
CA SER A 200 26.15 7.25 1.00
C SER A 200 25.47 6.75 2.28
N TRP A 201 24.25 7.19 2.54
CA TRP A 201 23.50 6.79 3.75
C TRP A 201 22.97 5.36 3.74
N ARG A 202 23.03 4.67 2.60
CA ARG A 202 22.65 3.26 2.49
C ARG A 202 23.53 2.32 3.32
N GLY A 203 24.74 2.75 3.68
CA GLY A 203 25.66 2.00 4.50
C GLY A 203 26.11 2.78 5.74
N GLY A 204 26.07 2.13 6.91
CA GLY A 204 26.62 2.69 8.15
C GLY A 204 25.78 3.77 8.84
N THR A 205 24.61 4.12 8.34
CA THR A 205 23.72 5.12 8.97
C THR A 205 22.44 4.50 9.52
N VAL A 206 21.81 5.19 10.48
CA VAL A 206 20.59 4.72 11.15
C VAL A 206 19.33 4.88 10.31
N ILE A 207 19.36 5.67 9.24
CA ILE A 207 18.21 5.88 8.34
C ILE A 207 18.18 4.88 7.17
N ARG A 208 19.01 3.87 7.21
CA ARG A 208 19.04 2.81 6.20
C ARG A 208 17.68 2.15 6.07
N SER A 209 17.16 2.07 4.83
CA SER A 209 15.91 1.40 4.51
C SER A 209 15.87 0.99 3.04
N TRP A 210 14.96 0.09 2.68
CA TRP A 210 14.71 -0.21 1.27
C TRP A 210 14.18 1.01 0.50
N LEU A 211 13.39 1.87 1.14
CA LEU A 211 12.96 3.14 0.52
C LEU A 211 14.15 4.03 0.15
N LEU A 212 15.18 4.08 0.99
CA LEU A 212 16.42 4.81 0.68
C LEU A 212 17.18 4.17 -0.50
N ASP A 213 17.21 2.85 -0.60
CA ASP A 213 17.80 2.15 -1.75
C ASP A 213 17.09 2.51 -3.05
N LEU A 214 15.75 2.55 -3.02
CA LEU A 214 14.93 2.93 -4.19
C LEU A 214 15.10 4.42 -4.54
N LEU A 215 15.18 5.31 -3.54
CA LEU A 215 15.45 6.72 -3.77
C LEU A 215 16.82 6.92 -4.40
N CYS A 216 17.87 6.28 -3.87
CA CYS A 216 19.20 6.33 -4.47
C CYS A 216 19.19 5.87 -5.94
N LYS A 217 18.47 4.80 -6.26
CA LYS A 217 18.31 4.34 -7.64
C LYS A 217 17.65 5.44 -8.51
N ALA A 218 16.57 6.04 -8.05
CA ALA A 218 15.89 7.10 -8.78
C ALA A 218 16.80 8.31 -9.02
N LEU A 219 17.53 8.76 -8.00
CA LEU A 219 18.48 9.88 -8.10
C LEU A 219 19.70 9.57 -8.97
N THR A 220 20.09 8.30 -9.08
CA THR A 220 21.15 7.88 -10.02
C THR A 220 20.67 7.96 -11.48
N GLU A 221 19.40 7.66 -11.74
CA GLU A 221 18.80 7.70 -13.08
C GLU A 221 18.40 9.11 -13.51
N ASP A 222 18.04 9.98 -12.55
CA ASP A 222 17.56 11.36 -12.76
C ASP A 222 17.90 12.22 -11.53
N PRO A 223 19.11 12.79 -11.41
CA PRO A 223 19.58 13.48 -10.20
C PRO A 223 18.73 14.67 -9.77
N GLY A 224 18.14 15.39 -10.73
CA GLY A 224 17.25 16.52 -10.49
C GLY A 224 15.78 16.17 -10.41
N LEU A 225 15.41 14.89 -10.62
CA LEU A 225 14.02 14.44 -10.75
C LEU A 225 13.20 15.23 -11.79
N GLU A 226 13.85 15.72 -12.83
CA GLU A 226 13.28 16.62 -13.83
C GLU A 226 12.18 15.97 -14.69
N LYS A 227 12.20 14.62 -14.77
CA LYS A 227 11.20 13.83 -15.50
C LYS A 227 9.92 13.58 -14.71
N ILE A 228 9.87 14.01 -13.45
CA ILE A 228 8.78 13.73 -12.52
C ILE A 228 8.10 15.03 -12.11
N ARG A 229 6.78 15.10 -12.29
CA ARG A 229 5.99 16.21 -11.73
C ARG A 229 5.77 16.00 -10.23
N GLY A 230 5.90 17.06 -9.42
CA GLY A 230 5.73 17.05 -7.96
C GLY A 230 4.29 16.85 -7.50
N VAL A 231 3.61 15.79 -7.96
CA VAL A 231 2.23 15.43 -7.61
C VAL A 231 2.19 14.00 -7.10
N ALA A 232 1.80 13.81 -5.85
CA ALA A 232 1.69 12.50 -5.22
C ALA A 232 0.23 12.13 -4.91
N GLN A 233 -0.20 10.97 -5.41
CA GLN A 233 -1.48 10.38 -5.05
C GLN A 233 -1.38 9.59 -3.74
N ASP A 234 -2.51 9.39 -3.09
CA ASP A 234 -2.65 8.46 -1.97
C ASP A 234 -3.55 7.28 -2.38
N SER A 235 -3.31 6.12 -1.77
CA SER A 235 -4.01 4.87 -2.07
C SER A 235 -5.09 4.50 -1.05
N GLY A 236 -5.38 5.38 -0.10
CA GLY A 236 -6.40 5.21 0.94
C GLY A 236 -5.82 4.85 2.31
N GLU A 237 -4.81 3.99 2.39
CA GLU A 237 -4.30 3.48 3.67
C GLU A 237 -3.73 4.59 4.58
N GLY A 238 -3.12 5.63 4.03
CA GLY A 238 -2.69 6.80 4.80
C GLY A 238 -3.87 7.53 5.45
N ARG A 239 -5.02 7.65 4.75
CA ARG A 239 -6.25 8.23 5.29
C ARG A 239 -6.82 7.34 6.39
N TRP A 240 -6.92 6.04 6.16
CA TRP A 240 -7.45 5.09 7.12
C TRP A 240 -6.59 5.04 8.39
N THR A 241 -5.25 5.12 8.24
CA THR A 241 -4.33 5.19 9.39
C THR A 241 -4.59 6.42 10.25
N VAL A 242 -4.76 7.59 9.63
CA VAL A 242 -5.07 8.84 10.36
C VAL A 242 -6.47 8.78 10.98
N GLN A 243 -7.46 8.22 10.27
CA GLN A 243 -8.81 8.06 10.83
C GLN A 243 -8.81 7.11 12.02
N ALA A 244 -8.13 5.96 11.92
CA ALA A 244 -8.00 5.03 13.03
C ALA A 244 -7.31 5.68 14.26
N ALA A 245 -6.31 6.54 14.02
CA ALA A 245 -5.68 7.29 15.10
C ALA A 245 -6.66 8.26 15.80
N ILE A 246 -7.55 8.91 15.05
CA ILE A 246 -8.62 9.76 15.60
C ILE A 246 -9.58 8.92 16.44
N ASP A 247 -10.04 7.80 15.89
CA ASP A 247 -11.02 6.92 16.54
C ASP A 247 -10.50 6.32 17.87
N HIS A 248 -9.17 6.11 17.94
CA HIS A 248 -8.49 5.60 19.13
C HIS A 248 -7.81 6.67 19.99
N ALA A 249 -7.98 7.97 19.66
CA ALA A 249 -7.34 9.09 20.36
C ALA A 249 -5.80 8.98 20.41
N VAL A 250 -5.18 8.45 19.37
CA VAL A 250 -3.71 8.32 19.25
C VAL A 250 -3.14 9.53 18.52
N PRO A 251 -2.21 10.31 19.12
CA PRO A 251 -1.54 11.41 18.43
C PRO A 251 -0.70 10.89 17.25
N MET A 252 -0.91 11.47 16.06
CA MET A 252 -0.21 11.01 14.82
C MET A 252 0.26 12.19 13.95
N PRO A 253 1.09 13.11 14.47
CA PRO A 253 1.45 14.33 13.76
C PRO A 253 2.26 14.06 12.47
N VAL A 254 3.22 13.14 12.48
CA VAL A 254 4.12 12.89 11.35
C VAL A 254 3.37 12.29 10.15
N ILE A 255 2.58 11.26 10.37
CA ILE A 255 1.82 10.58 9.29
C ILE A 255 0.72 11.50 8.76
N SER A 256 0.06 12.27 9.63
CA SER A 256 -0.93 13.26 9.20
C SER A 256 -0.30 14.33 8.33
N ALA A 257 0.86 14.88 8.71
CA ALA A 257 1.57 15.86 7.91
C ALA A 257 1.97 15.30 6.53
N ALA A 258 2.49 14.08 6.47
CA ALA A 258 2.84 13.41 5.22
C ALA A 258 1.61 13.20 4.30
N LEU A 259 0.46 12.84 4.87
CA LEU A 259 -0.79 12.72 4.12
C LEU A 259 -1.25 14.08 3.55
N PHE A 260 -1.20 15.14 4.37
CA PHE A 260 -1.60 16.49 3.95
C PHE A 260 -0.63 17.09 2.93
N ALA A 261 0.67 16.78 3.00
CA ALA A 261 1.63 17.15 1.96
C ALA A 261 1.22 16.58 0.59
N ARG A 262 0.76 15.32 0.52
CA ARG A 262 0.20 14.75 -0.72
C ARG A 262 -1.06 15.48 -1.18
N PHE A 263 -1.93 15.92 -0.27
CA PHE A 263 -3.11 16.72 -0.65
C PHE A 263 -2.69 18.07 -1.21
N ALA A 264 -1.72 18.74 -0.57
CA ALA A 264 -1.18 20.02 -1.02
C ALA A 264 -0.53 19.92 -2.40
N SER A 265 0.21 18.82 -2.67
CA SER A 265 0.89 18.61 -3.97
C SER A 265 -0.07 18.57 -5.17
N ARG A 266 -1.37 18.40 -4.95
CA ARG A 266 -2.40 18.34 -5.99
C ARG A 266 -3.14 19.68 -6.19
N GLN A 267 -2.82 20.69 -5.37
CA GLN A 267 -3.40 22.03 -5.46
C GLN A 267 -2.48 22.95 -6.26
N GLU A 268 -2.93 23.41 -7.41
CA GLU A 268 -2.16 24.36 -8.24
C GLU A 268 -2.24 25.80 -7.68
N ASP A 269 -3.36 26.18 -7.04
CA ASP A 269 -3.60 27.51 -6.51
C ASP A 269 -4.48 27.39 -5.25
N SER A 270 -3.83 27.35 -4.08
CA SER A 270 -4.45 27.02 -2.80
C SER A 270 -5.50 28.08 -2.35
N PRO A 271 -6.80 27.73 -2.24
CA PRO A 271 -7.82 28.64 -1.72
C PRO A 271 -7.51 29.13 -0.30
N ALA A 272 -6.90 28.28 0.54
CA ALA A 272 -6.50 28.67 1.90
C ALA A 272 -5.44 29.77 1.87
N MET A 273 -4.44 29.65 1.00
CA MET A 273 -3.39 30.68 0.88
C MET A 273 -3.93 31.97 0.28
N LYS A 274 -4.94 31.93 -0.58
CA LYS A 274 -5.66 33.14 -1.04
C LYS A 274 -6.30 33.90 0.12
N VAL A 275 -6.94 33.20 1.04
CA VAL A 275 -7.52 33.82 2.24
C VAL A 275 -6.43 34.45 3.10
N VAL A 276 -5.31 33.77 3.32
CA VAL A 276 -4.17 34.30 4.07
C VAL A 276 -3.62 35.56 3.41
N ALA A 277 -3.40 35.54 2.07
CA ALA A 277 -2.92 36.68 1.32
C ALA A 277 -3.90 37.87 1.37
N ALA A 278 -5.20 37.61 1.21
CA ALA A 278 -6.23 38.62 1.31
C ALA A 278 -6.27 39.27 2.71
N LEU A 279 -6.21 38.48 3.78
CA LEU A 279 -6.17 38.97 5.15
C LEU A 279 -4.93 39.85 5.40
N ARG A 280 -3.74 39.39 4.98
CA ARG A 280 -2.50 40.17 5.09
C ARG A 280 -2.60 41.49 4.35
N ASN A 281 -3.22 41.52 3.19
CA ASN A 281 -3.47 42.75 2.44
C ASN A 281 -4.41 43.69 3.22
N GLN A 282 -5.54 43.19 3.75
CA GLN A 282 -6.54 44.01 4.42
C GLN A 282 -6.04 44.63 5.74
N PHE A 283 -5.33 43.89 6.57
CA PHE A 283 -4.89 44.44 7.86
C PHE A 283 -3.51 45.10 7.82
N GLY A 284 -2.62 44.72 6.89
CA GLY A 284 -1.23 45.19 6.83
C GLY A 284 -0.83 45.89 5.53
N GLY A 285 -1.71 45.97 4.53
CA GLY A 285 -1.40 46.55 3.22
C GLY A 285 -0.34 45.76 2.42
N HIS A 286 -0.07 44.49 2.79
CA HIS A 286 0.90 43.64 2.10
C HIS A 286 0.46 43.40 0.65
N ALA A 287 1.40 43.47 -0.29
CA ALA A 287 1.14 43.21 -1.71
C ALA A 287 0.58 41.76 -1.89
N VAL A 288 -0.34 41.62 -2.83
CA VAL A 288 -0.87 40.33 -3.28
C VAL A 288 -0.47 40.09 -4.73
N THR A 289 -0.12 38.86 -5.07
CA THR A 289 0.12 38.45 -6.45
C THR A 289 -1.22 38.29 -7.16
N ALA A 290 -1.44 38.92 -8.29
CA ALA A 290 -2.67 38.77 -9.06
C ALA A 290 -2.77 37.39 -9.69
N SER A 291 -4.00 36.87 -9.80
CA SER A 291 -4.26 35.60 -10.47
C SER A 291 -3.81 35.66 -11.94
N GLY A 292 -2.99 34.70 -12.40
CA GLY A 292 -2.46 34.63 -13.75
C GLY A 292 -1.06 35.20 -13.93
N THR A 293 -0.38 35.67 -12.87
CA THR A 293 1.05 36.02 -12.89
C THR A 293 1.87 34.87 -12.33
N ASP A 294 2.97 34.49 -13.00
CA ASP A 294 3.92 33.50 -12.47
C ASP A 294 4.50 34.01 -11.15
N ALA A 295 4.44 33.17 -10.10
CA ALA A 295 4.98 33.49 -8.78
C ALA A 295 6.51 33.61 -8.73
N SER A 296 7.20 33.31 -9.85
CA SER A 296 8.67 33.33 -9.98
C SER A 296 9.29 34.75 -10.02
N ASN A 297 8.47 35.82 -9.98
CA ASN A 297 8.94 37.19 -10.15
C ASN A 297 8.66 38.12 -8.94
N THR A 298 8.58 37.57 -7.74
CA THR A 298 8.60 38.37 -6.51
C THR A 298 10.01 38.36 -5.93
N ASP A 299 10.70 39.49 -6.03
CA ASP A 299 11.98 39.75 -5.37
C ASP A 299 11.87 39.35 -3.88
N GLY A 300 12.43 38.19 -3.53
CA GLY A 300 12.53 37.72 -2.16
C GLY A 300 13.56 38.56 -1.44
N HIS A 301 13.11 39.50 -0.59
CA HIS A 301 13.96 39.97 0.49
C HIS A 301 14.05 38.88 1.55
N PRO A 302 15.24 38.39 1.87
CA PRO A 302 15.41 37.49 3.04
C PRO A 302 14.98 38.23 4.29
N VAL A 303 14.14 37.61 5.08
CA VAL A 303 13.78 38.06 6.44
C VAL A 303 15.06 37.94 7.28
N PRO A 304 15.44 38.96 8.09
CA PRO A 304 16.65 38.96 8.90
C PRO A 304 16.63 37.90 10.00
#